data_8af9f3c39f2222f07e325748abe964da
#
_entry.id   8af9f3c39f2222f07e325748abe964da
#
_cell.length_a   1.000
_cell.length_b   1.000
_cell.length_c   1.000
_cell.angle_alpha   90.00
_cell.angle_beta   90.00
_cell.angle_gamma   90.00
#
_symmetry.space_group_name_H-M   'P 1'
#
loop_
_entity.id
_entity.type
_entity.pdbx_description
1 polymer ?
#
loop_
_entity_poly.entity_id
_entity_poly.type
_entity_poly.pdbx_seq_one_letter_code
_entity_poly.pdbx_strand_id
1 'polypeptide(L)'
;QEITLNVDKPNVEFIGDGTIIPQTDKITVPFRAIYTKGVKVFVFKIYSHNIGQLLANEDINGFEKLGLVGRPVAVTTFYMDESSDFNKWHNYALDLSNLVKAEPGCIYHVELRLDKRLSTWPCDSAQVINKDEIAKEDQLLLTDMNQRFDSEIYYYYPSQFADWSKYNYQDRLDPCTD
;
A
#
# COMPACT_ATOMS: atom_id res chain seq x y z
N GLN A 1 24.27 -7.71 -32.19
CA GLN A 1 23.35 -6.84 -31.43
C GLN A 1 22.77 -7.66 -30.30
N GLU A 2 23.16 -7.33 -29.10
CA GLU A 2 22.56 -7.88 -27.89
C GLU A 2 21.21 -7.16 -27.66
N ILE A 3 20.11 -7.87 -27.72
CA ILE A 3 18.78 -7.34 -27.40
C ILE A 3 18.54 -7.68 -25.94
N THR A 4 18.67 -6.69 -25.07
CA THR A 4 18.26 -6.83 -23.67
C THR A 4 16.75 -6.63 -23.60
N LEU A 5 16.00 -7.70 -23.39
CA LEU A 5 14.58 -7.61 -23.10
C LEU A 5 14.42 -7.23 -21.62
N ASN A 6 14.05 -5.99 -21.34
CA ASN A 6 13.57 -5.60 -20.03
C ASN A 6 12.17 -6.22 -19.84
N VAL A 7 12.09 -7.21 -18.99
CA VAL A 7 10.80 -7.78 -18.58
C VAL A 7 10.33 -6.98 -17.37
N ASP A 8 9.20 -6.30 -17.49
CA ASP A 8 8.58 -5.63 -16.36
C ASP A 8 8.23 -6.67 -15.29
N LYS A 9 8.46 -6.33 -14.03
CA LYS A 9 8.09 -7.14 -12.86
C LYS A 9 6.76 -6.66 -12.29
N PRO A 10 6.10 -7.46 -11.42
CA PRO A 10 4.93 -6.97 -10.67
C PRO A 10 5.22 -5.63 -10.04
N ASN A 11 4.40 -4.64 -10.33
CA ASN A 11 4.61 -3.29 -9.84
C ASN A 11 3.29 -2.52 -9.72
N VAL A 12 3.28 -1.54 -8.81
CA VAL A 12 2.19 -0.59 -8.61
C VAL A 12 2.78 0.80 -8.40
N GLU A 13 2.22 1.79 -9.08
CA GLU A 13 2.69 3.17 -9.03
C GLU A 13 1.52 4.14 -9.01
N PHE A 14 1.62 5.22 -8.25
CA PHE A 14 0.69 6.34 -8.37
C PHE A 14 0.90 7.06 -9.71
N ILE A 15 -0.18 7.59 -10.29
CA ILE A 15 -0.12 8.37 -11.52
C ILE A 15 -0.15 9.85 -11.14
N GLY A 16 0.85 10.60 -11.60
CA GLY A 16 0.99 12.04 -11.43
C GLY A 16 2.20 12.43 -10.59
N ASP A 17 2.61 13.68 -10.73
CA ASP A 17 3.77 14.26 -10.03
C ASP A 17 3.36 14.93 -8.71
N GLY A 18 2.06 14.95 -8.39
CA GLY A 18 1.51 15.60 -7.20
C GLY A 18 1.48 14.66 -5.99
N THR A 19 2.04 15.12 -4.89
CA THR A 19 2.02 14.41 -3.60
C THR A 19 0.72 14.64 -2.83
N ILE A 20 0.02 15.74 -3.08
CA ILE A 20 -1.18 16.16 -2.34
C ILE A 20 -2.38 16.25 -3.30
N ILE A 21 -3.43 15.48 -2.97
CA ILE A 21 -4.72 15.57 -3.65
C ILE A 21 -5.63 16.46 -2.79
N PRO A 22 -6.14 17.58 -3.32
CA PRO A 22 -7.09 18.41 -2.59
C PRO A 22 -8.36 17.63 -2.25
N GLN A 23 -8.97 17.94 -1.12
CA GLN A 23 -10.26 17.38 -0.76
C GLN A 23 -11.32 17.85 -1.75
N THR A 24 -11.98 16.88 -2.40
CA THR A 24 -13.15 17.08 -3.26
C THR A 24 -14.27 16.17 -2.75
N ASP A 25 -15.47 16.27 -3.33
CA ASP A 25 -16.60 15.40 -2.98
C ASP A 25 -16.30 13.91 -3.19
N LYS A 26 -15.37 13.59 -4.11
CA LYS A 26 -14.83 12.25 -4.32
C LYS A 26 -13.31 12.31 -4.27
N ILE A 27 -12.74 11.61 -3.30
CA ILE A 27 -11.28 11.48 -3.20
C ILE A 27 -10.89 10.26 -4.02
N THR A 28 -10.46 10.49 -5.24
CA THR A 28 -10.03 9.43 -6.15
C THR A 28 -8.52 9.53 -6.37
N VAL A 29 -7.82 8.43 -6.10
CA VAL A 29 -6.37 8.33 -6.27
C VAL A 29 -6.08 7.52 -7.51
N PRO A 30 -5.52 8.13 -8.58
CA PRO A 30 -5.14 7.41 -9.78
C PRO A 30 -3.85 6.63 -9.55
N PHE A 31 -3.82 5.37 -9.99
CA PHE A 31 -2.63 4.54 -9.95
C PHE A 31 -2.60 3.61 -11.17
N ARG A 32 -1.45 3.02 -11.42
CA ARG A 32 -1.27 1.99 -12.44
C ARG A 32 -0.61 0.75 -11.84
N ALA A 33 -0.90 -0.40 -12.41
CA ALA A 33 -0.32 -1.65 -11.97
C ALA A 33 -0.12 -2.61 -13.13
N ILE A 34 0.81 -3.56 -12.94
CA ILE A 34 1.16 -4.62 -13.87
C ILE A 34 1.43 -5.91 -13.09
N TYR A 35 1.11 -7.06 -13.67
CA TYR A 35 1.30 -8.41 -13.12
C TYR A 35 0.68 -8.63 -11.74
N THR A 36 -0.44 -7.97 -11.45
CA THR A 36 -1.19 -8.18 -10.20
C THR A 36 -2.70 -8.11 -10.43
N LYS A 37 -3.47 -8.92 -9.69
CA LYS A 37 -4.94 -8.94 -9.66
C LYS A 37 -5.53 -8.02 -8.60
N GLY A 38 -4.67 -7.46 -7.73
CA GLY A 38 -5.10 -6.55 -6.68
C GLY A 38 -3.92 -5.95 -5.95
N VAL A 39 -4.19 -4.92 -5.17
CA VAL A 39 -3.21 -4.23 -4.34
C VAL A 39 -3.75 -4.02 -2.95
N LYS A 40 -2.90 -4.15 -1.93
CA LYS A 40 -3.24 -3.76 -0.57
C LYS A 40 -3.15 -2.26 -0.43
N VAL A 41 -4.18 -1.68 0.16
CA VAL A 41 -4.34 -0.25 0.39
C VAL A 41 -4.27 -0.01 1.88
N PHE A 42 -3.34 0.83 2.30
CA PHE A 42 -3.24 1.32 3.67
C PHE A 42 -3.56 2.80 3.68
N VAL A 43 -4.39 3.22 4.61
CA VAL A 43 -4.71 4.64 4.81
C VAL A 43 -4.42 5.03 6.24
N PHE A 44 -3.58 6.04 6.39
CA PHE A 44 -3.22 6.63 7.68
C PHE A 44 -3.82 8.03 7.77
N LYS A 45 -4.42 8.34 8.89
CA LYS A 45 -4.91 9.68 9.20
C LYS A 45 -3.90 10.42 10.04
N ILE A 46 -3.46 11.57 9.56
CA ILE A 46 -2.58 12.49 10.28
C ILE A 46 -3.44 13.62 10.82
N TYR A 47 -3.44 13.79 12.12
CA TYR A 47 -4.26 14.79 12.79
C TYR A 47 -3.72 16.20 12.57
N SER A 48 -4.60 17.18 12.53
CA SER A 48 -4.27 18.60 12.28
C SER A 48 -3.15 19.14 13.17
N HIS A 49 -3.15 18.76 14.46
CA HIS A 49 -2.14 19.20 15.42
C HIS A 49 -0.76 18.55 15.22
N ASN A 50 -0.69 17.46 14.46
CA ASN A 50 0.56 16.74 14.17
C ASN A 50 1.17 17.13 12.81
N ILE A 51 0.47 17.92 12.00
CA ILE A 51 0.96 18.33 10.66
C ILE A 51 2.27 19.09 10.75
N GLY A 52 2.41 19.99 11.73
CA GLY A 52 3.65 20.73 11.95
C GLY A 52 4.83 19.80 12.25
N GLN A 53 4.59 18.75 13.03
CA GLN A 53 5.61 17.75 13.35
C GLN A 53 5.96 16.87 12.12
N LEU A 54 4.97 16.51 11.31
CA LEU A 54 5.20 15.81 10.06
C LEU A 54 6.12 16.62 9.15
N LEU A 55 5.78 17.88 8.90
CA LEU A 55 6.55 18.74 7.99
C LEU A 55 7.95 19.12 8.51
N ALA A 56 8.14 19.13 9.83
CA ALA A 56 9.42 19.45 10.44
C ALA A 56 10.42 18.30 10.43
N ASN A 57 9.94 17.06 10.42
CA ASN A 57 10.77 15.88 10.63
C ASN A 57 10.89 14.98 9.41
N GLU A 58 10.06 15.17 8.40
CA GLU A 58 10.01 14.27 7.25
C GLU A 58 9.78 15.00 5.94
N ASP A 59 10.35 14.44 4.89
CA ASP A 59 9.82 14.64 3.56
C ASP A 59 8.35 14.17 3.54
N ILE A 60 7.45 14.91 2.90
CA ILE A 60 6.01 14.59 2.82
C ILE A 60 5.76 13.16 2.31
N ASN A 61 6.73 12.60 1.58
CA ASN A 61 6.74 11.22 1.09
C ASN A 61 7.41 10.22 2.05
N GLY A 62 7.93 10.66 3.19
CA GLY A 62 8.63 9.81 4.14
C GLY A 62 7.68 8.94 4.97
N PHE A 63 8.11 7.71 5.27
CA PHE A 63 7.31 6.71 5.99
C PHE A 63 7.84 6.45 7.40
N GLU A 64 9.07 6.83 7.69
CA GLU A 64 9.81 6.33 8.85
C GLU A 64 9.19 6.73 10.19
N LYS A 65 8.45 7.86 10.22
CA LYS A 65 7.84 8.37 11.44
C LYS A 65 6.33 8.56 11.36
N LEU A 66 5.70 7.99 10.34
CA LEU A 66 4.26 8.09 10.15
C LEU A 66 3.49 7.65 11.41
N GLY A 67 3.99 6.62 12.09
CA GLY A 67 3.46 6.14 13.34
C GLY A 67 3.49 7.14 14.50
N LEU A 68 4.33 8.18 14.45
CA LEU A 68 4.40 9.21 15.49
C LEU A 68 3.35 10.32 15.28
N VAL A 69 2.88 10.51 14.05
CA VAL A 69 2.04 11.66 13.67
C VAL A 69 0.64 11.28 13.19
N GLY A 70 0.43 10.00 12.83
CA GLY A 70 -0.81 9.51 12.25
C GLY A 70 -1.24 8.16 12.82
N ARG A 71 -2.46 7.73 12.49
CA ARG A 71 -3.02 6.42 12.83
C ARG A 71 -3.52 5.69 11.60
N PRO A 72 -3.38 4.37 11.51
CA PRO A 72 -4.03 3.58 10.48
C PRO A 72 -5.55 3.63 10.68
N VAL A 73 -6.27 4.03 9.65
CA VAL A 73 -7.74 4.14 9.65
C VAL A 73 -8.42 3.15 8.74
N ALA A 74 -7.70 2.67 7.72
CA ALA A 74 -8.18 1.61 6.86
C ALA A 74 -7.04 0.74 6.34
N VAL A 75 -7.30 -0.55 6.27
CA VAL A 75 -6.53 -1.53 5.52
C VAL A 75 -7.52 -2.34 4.70
N THR A 76 -7.31 -2.42 3.40
CA THR A 76 -8.20 -3.16 2.50
C THR A 76 -7.45 -3.60 1.26
N THR A 77 -8.00 -4.56 0.54
CA THR A 77 -7.46 -5.00 -0.74
C THR A 77 -8.38 -4.51 -1.86
N PHE A 78 -7.80 -3.73 -2.78
CA PHE A 78 -8.45 -3.33 -4.02
C PHE A 78 -8.22 -4.41 -5.08
N TYR A 79 -9.30 -4.99 -5.61
CA TYR A 79 -9.24 -5.99 -6.67
C TYR A 79 -9.47 -5.32 -8.02
N MET A 80 -8.65 -5.71 -8.98
CA MET A 80 -8.76 -5.26 -10.35
C MET A 80 -9.79 -6.08 -11.11
N ASP A 81 -10.29 -5.53 -12.23
CA ASP A 81 -11.23 -6.23 -13.08
C ASP A 81 -10.56 -7.47 -13.68
N GLU A 82 -11.21 -8.63 -13.53
CA GLU A 82 -10.72 -9.94 -14.01
C GLU A 82 -10.64 -10.00 -15.54
N SER A 83 -11.29 -9.10 -16.25
CA SER A 83 -11.19 -8.97 -17.71
C SER A 83 -9.90 -8.27 -18.17
N SER A 84 -9.12 -7.70 -17.27
CA SER A 84 -7.89 -6.98 -17.59
C SER A 84 -6.75 -7.93 -18.02
N ASP A 85 -5.99 -7.52 -19.02
CA ASP A 85 -4.74 -8.18 -19.41
C ASP A 85 -3.62 -7.75 -18.44
N PHE A 86 -3.46 -8.48 -17.35
CA PHE A 86 -2.49 -8.13 -16.28
C PHE A 86 -1.02 -8.10 -16.73
N ASN A 87 -0.71 -8.56 -17.95
CA ASN A 87 0.64 -8.53 -18.49
C ASN A 87 1.02 -7.15 -19.05
N LYS A 88 0.14 -6.16 -18.92
CA LYS A 88 0.35 -4.78 -19.35
C LYS A 88 0.01 -3.81 -18.24
N TRP A 89 0.61 -2.63 -18.31
CA TRP A 89 0.23 -1.54 -17.44
C TRP A 89 -1.21 -1.10 -17.70
N HIS A 90 -2.01 -1.13 -16.65
CA HIS A 90 -3.38 -0.60 -16.66
C HIS A 90 -3.54 0.49 -15.61
N ASN A 91 -4.30 1.51 -15.96
CA ASN A 91 -4.63 2.61 -15.08
C ASN A 91 -5.92 2.29 -14.32
N TYR A 92 -5.89 2.55 -13.02
CA TYR A 92 -7.00 2.35 -12.10
C TYR A 92 -7.26 3.63 -11.30
N ALA A 93 -8.43 3.68 -10.68
CA ALA A 93 -8.83 4.78 -9.83
C ALA A 93 -9.35 4.22 -8.50
N LEU A 94 -8.65 4.51 -7.41
CA LEU A 94 -9.04 4.11 -6.06
C LEU A 94 -9.94 5.19 -5.47
N ASP A 95 -11.19 4.87 -5.21
CA ASP A 95 -12.14 5.75 -4.51
C ASP A 95 -11.99 5.56 -3.00
N LEU A 96 -11.41 6.54 -2.33
CA LEU A 96 -11.22 6.55 -0.88
C LEU A 96 -12.47 7.01 -0.11
N SER A 97 -13.50 7.54 -0.78
CA SER A 97 -14.71 8.08 -0.13
C SER A 97 -15.47 7.03 0.67
N ASN A 98 -15.33 5.75 0.28
CA ASN A 98 -15.94 4.62 0.98
C ASN A 98 -15.05 4.04 2.10
N LEU A 99 -13.77 4.40 2.13
CA LEU A 99 -12.80 3.87 3.09
C LEU A 99 -12.62 4.80 4.28
N VAL A 100 -12.66 6.10 4.03
CA VAL A 100 -12.43 7.10 5.06
C VAL A 100 -13.44 8.25 4.94
N LYS A 101 -13.93 8.68 6.09
CA LYS A 101 -14.70 9.92 6.16
C LYS A 101 -13.71 11.07 6.34
N ALA A 102 -13.59 11.90 5.29
CA ALA A 102 -12.69 13.04 5.33
C ALA A 102 -13.07 14.02 6.46
N GLU A 103 -12.11 14.35 7.30
CA GLU A 103 -12.26 15.32 8.38
C GLU A 103 -11.47 16.59 8.03
N PRO A 104 -12.06 17.79 8.21
CA PRO A 104 -11.38 19.04 7.95
C PRO A 104 -10.08 19.17 8.75
N GLY A 105 -9.02 19.64 8.10
CA GLY A 105 -7.72 19.86 8.74
C GLY A 105 -6.87 18.61 8.98
N CYS A 106 -7.32 17.44 8.57
CA CYS A 106 -6.52 16.22 8.60
C CYS A 106 -5.90 15.94 7.23
N ILE A 107 -4.75 15.25 7.23
CA ILE A 107 -4.12 14.70 6.02
C ILE A 107 -4.32 13.19 6.05
N TYR A 108 -4.57 12.61 4.89
CA TYR A 108 -4.64 11.16 4.71
C TYR A 108 -3.47 10.72 3.85
N HIS A 109 -2.61 9.89 4.43
CA HIS A 109 -1.52 9.25 3.71
C HIS A 109 -1.97 7.88 3.20
N VAL A 110 -1.75 7.62 1.92
CA VAL A 110 -2.18 6.40 1.25
C VAL A 110 -0.96 5.64 0.76
N GLU A 111 -0.90 4.36 1.10
CA GLU A 111 0.12 3.45 0.58
C GLU A 111 -0.54 2.35 -0.24
N LEU A 112 0.08 2.00 -1.34
CA LEU A 112 -0.24 0.83 -2.14
C LEU A 112 0.88 -0.19 -2.02
N ARG A 113 0.53 -1.44 -1.68
CA ARG A 113 1.49 -2.53 -1.56
C ARG A 113 1.05 -3.71 -2.41
N LEU A 114 2.02 -4.37 -3.03
CA LEU A 114 1.80 -5.65 -3.69
C LEU A 114 1.61 -6.74 -2.62
N ASP A 115 0.75 -7.70 -2.94
CA ASP A 115 0.62 -8.96 -2.21
C ASP A 115 0.96 -10.08 -3.21
N LYS A 116 1.95 -10.91 -2.92
CA LYS A 116 2.40 -11.97 -3.82
C LYS A 116 1.27 -12.93 -4.20
N ARG A 117 0.30 -13.15 -3.30
CA ARG A 117 -0.88 -14.00 -3.55
C ARG A 117 -1.75 -13.46 -4.69
N LEU A 118 -1.70 -12.15 -4.90
CA LEU A 118 -2.44 -11.46 -5.97
C LEU A 118 -1.61 -11.30 -7.25
N SER A 119 -0.33 -11.65 -7.22
CA SER A 119 0.55 -11.58 -8.37
C SER A 119 0.11 -12.56 -9.46
N THR A 120 0.19 -12.12 -10.70
CA THR A 120 0.04 -12.98 -11.90
C THR A 120 1.39 -13.39 -12.50
N TRP A 121 2.48 -12.98 -11.84
CA TRP A 121 3.81 -13.38 -12.24
C TRP A 121 3.95 -14.91 -12.14
N PRO A 122 4.63 -15.55 -13.09
CA PRO A 122 4.77 -17.01 -13.10
C PRO A 122 5.73 -17.50 -12.00
N CYS A 123 5.21 -17.59 -10.78
CA CYS A 123 5.88 -18.21 -9.65
C CYS A 123 5.37 -19.63 -9.45
N ASP A 124 6.21 -20.53 -8.92
CA ASP A 124 5.88 -21.96 -8.73
C ASP A 124 4.72 -22.20 -7.74
N SER A 125 4.33 -21.21 -6.97
CA SER A 125 3.23 -21.30 -6.02
C SER A 125 2.00 -20.51 -6.49
N ALA A 126 1.20 -21.08 -7.38
CA ALA A 126 -0.13 -20.56 -7.66
C ALA A 126 -1.02 -20.75 -6.42
N GLN A 127 -1.19 -19.70 -5.63
CA GLN A 127 -2.11 -19.74 -4.48
C GLN A 127 -3.55 -19.49 -4.96
N VAL A 128 -4.48 -20.28 -4.45
CA VAL A 128 -5.91 -20.00 -4.65
C VAL A 128 -6.28 -18.76 -3.83
N ILE A 129 -6.73 -17.72 -4.51
CA ILE A 129 -7.12 -16.47 -3.86
C ILE A 129 -8.50 -16.65 -3.23
N ASN A 130 -8.56 -16.57 -1.90
CA ASN A 130 -9.81 -16.47 -1.16
C ASN A 130 -10.01 -15.02 -0.71
N LYS A 131 -10.89 -14.29 -1.40
CA LYS A 131 -11.15 -12.87 -1.12
C LYS A 131 -11.68 -12.63 0.31
N ASP A 132 -12.47 -13.57 0.84
CA ASP A 132 -13.03 -13.46 2.21
C ASP A 132 -11.95 -13.64 3.28
N GLU A 133 -10.97 -14.50 3.04
CA GLU A 133 -9.83 -14.67 3.95
C GLU A 133 -8.95 -13.43 3.95
N ILE A 134 -8.63 -12.89 2.77
CA ILE A 134 -7.87 -11.64 2.65
C ILE A 134 -8.59 -10.50 3.36
N ALA A 135 -9.90 -10.35 3.20
CA ALA A 135 -10.67 -9.32 3.88
C ALA A 135 -10.63 -9.45 5.41
N LYS A 136 -10.67 -10.67 5.94
CA LYS A 136 -10.51 -10.93 7.40
C LYS A 136 -9.10 -10.59 7.87
N GLU A 137 -8.09 -10.96 7.11
CA GLU A 137 -6.69 -10.61 7.40
C GLU A 137 -6.47 -9.09 7.39
N ASP A 138 -7.05 -8.37 6.44
CA ASP A 138 -6.96 -6.90 6.37
C ASP A 138 -7.56 -6.25 7.63
N GLN A 139 -8.69 -6.77 8.13
CA GLN A 139 -9.30 -6.30 9.37
C GLN A 139 -8.47 -6.64 10.62
N LEU A 140 -7.91 -7.84 10.67
CA LEU A 140 -7.01 -8.25 11.76
C LEU A 140 -5.74 -7.40 11.76
N LEU A 141 -5.17 -7.13 10.58
CA LEU A 141 -4.00 -6.28 10.43
C LEU A 141 -4.27 -4.85 10.90
N LEU A 142 -5.41 -4.25 10.52
CA LEU A 142 -5.82 -2.94 11.00
C LEU A 142 -5.95 -2.91 12.52
N THR A 143 -6.53 -3.96 13.11
CA THR A 143 -6.71 -4.08 14.56
C THR A 143 -5.36 -4.19 15.27
N ASP A 144 -4.46 -5.05 14.79
CA ASP A 144 -3.11 -5.22 15.35
C ASP A 144 -2.30 -3.93 15.26
N MET A 145 -2.35 -3.27 14.11
CA MET A 145 -1.71 -1.97 13.93
C MET A 145 -2.21 -0.95 14.96
N ASN A 146 -3.53 -0.82 15.16
CA ASN A 146 -4.09 0.11 16.14
C ASN A 146 -3.72 -0.26 17.57
N GLN A 147 -3.71 -1.54 17.94
CA GLN A 147 -3.27 -1.98 19.28
C GLN A 147 -1.81 -1.62 19.56
N ARG A 148 -0.94 -1.71 18.56
CA ARG A 148 0.47 -1.30 18.68
C ARG A 148 0.64 0.20 18.83
N PHE A 149 -0.21 0.99 18.18
CA PHE A 149 -0.23 2.43 18.37
C PHE A 149 -0.72 2.84 19.76
N ASP A 150 -1.62 2.09 20.36
CA ASP A 150 -2.12 2.34 21.73
C ASP A 150 -1.18 1.83 22.83
N SER A 151 -0.36 0.83 22.53
CA SER A 151 0.72 0.41 23.42
C SER A 151 1.92 1.34 23.19
N GLU A 152 2.47 1.97 24.20
CA GLU A 152 3.58 2.96 24.14
C GLU A 152 4.85 2.54 23.36
N ILE A 153 4.78 1.48 22.53
CA ILE A 153 5.83 0.95 21.68
C ILE A 153 5.73 1.63 20.30
N TYR A 154 6.24 2.84 20.23
CA TYR A 154 6.12 3.79 19.11
C TYR A 154 7.05 3.53 17.91
N TYR A 155 7.42 2.34 17.58
CA TYR A 155 8.21 2.10 16.39
C TYR A 155 7.42 1.31 15.34
N TYR A 156 6.59 2.06 14.57
CA TYR A 156 6.05 1.52 13.33
C TYR A 156 7.14 1.55 12.26
N TYR A 157 7.89 0.47 12.18
CA TYR A 157 8.62 0.15 10.97
C TYR A 157 7.75 -0.80 10.16
N PRO A 158 7.37 -0.44 8.91
CA PRO A 158 6.74 -1.39 7.97
C PRO A 158 7.54 -2.70 7.86
N SER A 159 8.82 -2.60 8.11
CA SER A 159 9.78 -3.68 8.19
C SER A 159 9.66 -4.60 9.40
N GLN A 160 8.95 -4.23 10.46
CA GLN A 160 8.78 -5.11 11.63
C GLN A 160 7.75 -6.22 11.40
N PHE A 161 6.97 -6.14 10.33
CA PHE A 161 6.14 -7.26 9.88
C PHE A 161 6.90 -8.28 9.05
N ALA A 162 8.11 -7.97 8.64
CA ALA A 162 9.01 -8.90 7.99
C ALA A 162 9.99 -9.44 9.03
N ASP A 163 10.04 -10.76 9.15
CA ASP A 163 11.11 -11.43 9.89
C ASP A 163 12.44 -11.23 9.14
N TRP A 164 13.17 -10.18 9.51
CA TRP A 164 14.41 -9.79 8.87
C TRP A 164 15.46 -10.90 8.86
N SER A 165 15.37 -11.88 9.78
CA SER A 165 16.29 -13.01 9.80
C SER A 165 16.12 -13.92 8.58
N LYS A 166 14.99 -13.82 7.89
CA LYS A 166 14.68 -14.56 6.65
C LYS A 166 14.94 -13.77 5.38
N TYR A 167 15.27 -12.47 5.51
CA TYR A 167 15.50 -11.62 4.35
C TYR A 167 16.93 -11.79 3.81
N ASN A 168 17.03 -12.47 2.69
CA ASN A 168 18.22 -12.39 1.85
C ASN A 168 18.07 -11.14 0.96
N TYR A 169 19.08 -10.25 0.94
CA TYR A 169 19.04 -9.01 0.15
C TYR A 169 18.83 -9.27 -1.36
N GLN A 170 19.22 -10.43 -1.85
CA GLN A 170 19.02 -10.85 -3.24
C GLN A 170 17.54 -11.17 -3.54
N ASP A 171 16.76 -11.57 -2.55
CA ASP A 171 15.35 -11.95 -2.71
C ASP A 171 14.46 -10.73 -3.00
N ARG A 172 14.90 -9.51 -2.66
CA ARG A 172 14.19 -8.25 -3.01
C ARG A 172 13.99 -8.05 -4.52
N LEU A 173 14.81 -8.69 -5.33
CA LEU A 173 14.73 -8.60 -6.79
C LEU A 173 13.89 -9.70 -7.40
N ASP A 174 13.49 -10.69 -6.61
CA ASP A 174 12.65 -11.80 -7.04
C ASP A 174 11.18 -11.51 -6.70
N PRO A 175 10.31 -11.34 -7.71
CA PRO A 175 8.89 -11.08 -7.47
C PRO A 175 8.13 -12.28 -6.89
N CYS A 176 8.79 -13.41 -6.69
CA CYS A 176 8.22 -14.64 -6.11
C CYS A 176 8.56 -14.83 -4.63
N THR A 177 9.47 -14.04 -4.08
CA THR A 177 9.78 -14.03 -2.65
C THR A 177 9.15 -12.83 -1.96
N ASP A 178 8.71 -13.00 -0.72
CA ASP A 178 8.17 -11.91 0.12
C ASP A 178 9.27 -11.14 0.80
#